data_88cc302eacb3a96b11d12636c8e79ec8
#
_entry.id   88cc302eacb3a96b11d12636c8e79ec8
#
_cell.length_a   1.000
_cell.length_b   1.000
_cell.length_c   1.000
_cell.angle_alpha   90.00
_cell.angle_beta   90.00
_cell.angle_gamma   90.00
#
_symmetry.space_group_name_H-M   'P 1'
#
loop_
_entity.id
_entity.type
_entity.pdbx_description
1 polymer ?
#
loop_
_entity_poly.entity_id
_entity_poly.type
_entity_poly.pdbx_seq_one_letter_code
_entity_poly.pdbx_strand_id
1 'polypeptide(L)'
;MGAEVYVISHSPNKEKDAKKLGAKEFINSNEKDWAKNYAFTFDFILNCADMTHEFKLSDYMSTLVVNGTFHNVGLGDKPLPQLMAQDFVPNGCSIGASHIGSRPEILKMLKLAADKGIKPMIETLDISEKACAEAVQRVDKNDVRYRFTFTGYDKAFPDRKS
;
A
#
# COMPACT_ATOMS: atom_id res chain seq x y z
N MET A 1 -7.75 3.61 -14.36
CA MET A 1 -6.53 3.29 -15.13
C MET A 1 -6.66 1.94 -15.85
N GLY A 2 -7.72 1.19 -15.63
CA GLY A 2 -8.03 -0.05 -16.35
C GLY A 2 -7.42 -1.34 -15.81
N ALA A 3 -6.68 -1.29 -14.70
CA ALA A 3 -6.19 -2.49 -14.05
C ALA A 3 -7.31 -3.19 -13.27
N GLU A 4 -7.29 -4.51 -13.26
CA GLU A 4 -8.08 -5.33 -12.36
C GLU A 4 -7.29 -5.51 -11.07
N VAL A 5 -7.82 -5.01 -9.96
CA VAL A 5 -7.08 -4.90 -8.70
C VAL A 5 -7.47 -5.99 -7.72
N TYR A 6 -6.48 -6.74 -7.25
CA TYR A 6 -6.59 -7.66 -6.13
C TYR A 6 -5.86 -7.05 -4.93
N VAL A 7 -6.38 -7.24 -3.73
CA VAL A 7 -5.73 -6.79 -2.49
C VAL A 7 -5.26 -8.00 -1.71
N ILE A 8 -3.97 -8.07 -1.43
CA ILE A 8 -3.37 -9.14 -0.62
C ILE A 8 -3.01 -8.56 0.75
N SER A 9 -3.45 -9.20 1.82
CA SER A 9 -3.14 -8.77 3.19
C SER A 9 -3.10 -9.97 4.14
N HIS A 10 -2.30 -9.86 5.19
CA HIS A 10 -2.17 -10.89 6.23
C HIS A 10 -3.38 -10.97 7.18
N SER A 11 -4.30 -10.02 7.14
CA SER A 11 -5.48 -10.03 8.00
C SER A 11 -6.72 -9.52 7.27
N PRO A 12 -7.93 -10.00 7.62
CA PRO A 12 -9.18 -9.61 6.96
C PRO A 12 -9.69 -8.21 7.36
N ASN A 13 -9.01 -7.51 8.26
CA ASN A 13 -9.50 -6.27 8.87
C ASN A 13 -9.83 -5.15 7.86
N LYS A 14 -9.20 -5.18 6.69
CA LYS A 14 -9.37 -4.17 5.62
C LYS A 14 -10.17 -4.68 4.42
N GLU A 15 -10.73 -5.90 4.48
CA GLU A 15 -11.45 -6.51 3.36
C GLU A 15 -12.64 -5.66 2.89
N LYS A 16 -13.45 -5.16 3.84
CA LYS A 16 -14.62 -4.32 3.51
C LYS A 16 -14.22 -3.04 2.79
N ASP A 17 -13.12 -2.42 3.24
CA ASP A 17 -12.60 -1.19 2.62
C ASP A 17 -12.03 -1.47 1.23
N ALA A 18 -11.30 -2.58 1.05
CA ALA A 18 -10.78 -3.00 -0.24
C ALA A 18 -11.91 -3.20 -1.27
N LYS A 19 -12.96 -3.92 -0.88
CA LYS A 19 -14.17 -4.12 -1.72
C LYS A 19 -14.87 -2.81 -2.04
N LYS A 20 -15.04 -1.92 -1.05
CA LYS A 20 -15.63 -0.59 -1.25
C LYS A 20 -14.82 0.27 -2.22
N LEU A 21 -13.51 0.12 -2.23
CA LEU A 21 -12.60 0.83 -3.15
C LEU A 21 -12.53 0.19 -4.54
N GLY A 22 -13.25 -0.91 -4.78
CA GLY A 22 -13.37 -1.54 -6.08
C GLY A 22 -12.38 -2.65 -6.35
N ALA A 23 -11.77 -3.23 -5.31
CA ALA A 23 -10.99 -4.45 -5.48
C ALA A 23 -11.89 -5.60 -5.98
N LYS A 24 -11.43 -6.32 -6.98
CA LYS A 24 -12.10 -7.51 -7.50
C LYS A 24 -12.17 -8.59 -6.43
N GLU A 25 -11.06 -8.78 -5.72
CA GLU A 25 -10.92 -9.79 -4.70
C GLU A 25 -10.00 -9.34 -3.58
N PHE A 26 -10.24 -9.86 -2.39
CA PHE A 26 -9.38 -9.70 -1.23
C PHE A 26 -8.80 -11.08 -0.87
N ILE A 27 -7.49 -11.17 -0.80
CA ILE A 27 -6.73 -12.39 -0.57
C ILE A 27 -6.07 -12.31 0.80
N ASN A 28 -6.35 -13.28 1.66
CA ASN A 28 -5.70 -13.39 2.95
C ASN A 28 -4.42 -14.24 2.83
N SER A 29 -3.26 -13.61 2.92
CA SER A 29 -1.97 -14.30 2.79
C SER A 29 -1.60 -15.21 3.98
N ASN A 30 -2.39 -15.22 5.05
CA ASN A 30 -2.25 -16.18 6.14
C ASN A 30 -3.03 -17.49 5.90
N GLU A 31 -3.85 -17.56 4.86
CA GLU A 31 -4.51 -18.79 4.50
C GLU A 31 -3.51 -19.81 3.94
N LYS A 32 -3.75 -21.07 4.27
CA LYS A 32 -2.91 -22.15 3.77
C LYS A 32 -2.97 -22.21 2.25
N ASP A 33 -1.80 -22.37 1.63
CA ASP A 33 -1.64 -22.54 0.17
C ASP A 33 -2.19 -21.36 -0.68
N TRP A 34 -2.40 -20.18 -0.09
CA TRP A 34 -2.93 -19.02 -0.81
C TRP A 34 -2.16 -18.75 -2.12
N ALA A 35 -0.84 -18.77 -2.07
CA ALA A 35 -0.01 -18.47 -3.25
C ALA A 35 -0.18 -19.50 -4.36
N LYS A 36 -0.42 -20.78 -4.02
CA LYS A 36 -0.68 -21.83 -5.01
C LYS A 36 -2.01 -21.60 -5.76
N ASN A 37 -3.02 -21.08 -5.05
CA ASN A 37 -4.32 -20.78 -5.65
C ASN A 37 -4.25 -19.65 -6.67
N TYR A 38 -3.23 -18.79 -6.56
CA TYR A 38 -3.00 -17.66 -7.45
C TYR A 38 -1.70 -17.76 -8.25
N ALA A 39 -1.16 -18.98 -8.41
CA ALA A 39 0.05 -19.17 -9.21
C ALA A 39 -0.12 -18.62 -10.64
N PHE A 40 0.89 -17.86 -11.11
CA PHE A 40 0.91 -17.24 -12.44
C PHE A 40 -0.32 -16.37 -12.75
N THR A 41 -0.81 -15.61 -11.78
CA THR A 41 -2.04 -14.82 -11.91
C THR A 41 -1.80 -13.33 -12.11
N PHE A 42 -0.79 -12.75 -11.45
CA PHE A 42 -0.61 -11.31 -11.40
C PHE A 42 0.50 -10.83 -12.35
N ASP A 43 0.19 -9.83 -13.18
CA ASP A 43 1.19 -9.17 -14.02
C ASP A 43 2.12 -8.28 -13.18
N PHE A 44 1.56 -7.66 -12.14
CA PHE A 44 2.27 -6.68 -11.33
C PHE A 44 1.78 -6.72 -9.88
N ILE A 45 2.71 -6.81 -8.95
CA ILE A 45 2.43 -6.67 -7.52
C ILE A 45 3.07 -5.37 -7.02
N LEU A 46 2.26 -4.46 -6.50
CA LEU A 46 2.72 -3.25 -5.82
C LEU A 46 2.72 -3.50 -4.31
N ASN A 47 3.90 -3.65 -3.73
CA ASN A 47 4.02 -3.81 -2.29
C ASN A 47 4.14 -2.47 -1.59
N CYS A 48 3.14 -2.15 -0.75
CA CYS A 48 3.09 -0.96 0.09
C CYS A 48 3.30 -1.30 1.57
N ALA A 49 3.47 -2.58 1.90
CA ALA A 49 3.60 -3.06 3.27
C ALA A 49 5.07 -3.12 3.70
N ASP A 50 5.28 -3.07 5.01
CA ASP A 50 6.53 -3.44 5.62
C ASP A 50 6.70 -4.97 5.56
N MET A 51 7.81 -5.45 5.00
CA MET A 51 8.11 -6.87 4.82
C MET A 51 8.89 -7.47 6.01
N THR A 52 8.70 -6.97 7.22
CA THR A 52 9.58 -7.30 8.34
C THR A 52 9.23 -8.57 9.12
N HIS A 53 7.98 -9.04 9.09
CA HIS A 53 7.55 -10.20 9.88
C HIS A 53 6.90 -11.26 9.00
N GLU A 54 7.46 -12.46 9.01
CA GLU A 54 6.91 -13.67 8.37
C GLU A 54 6.52 -13.53 6.89
N PHE A 55 7.01 -12.48 6.23
CA PHE A 55 6.73 -12.20 4.83
C PHE A 55 7.54 -13.15 3.95
N LYS A 56 6.89 -14.14 3.39
CA LYS A 56 7.52 -15.07 2.44
C LYS A 56 7.47 -14.49 1.04
N LEU A 57 8.48 -13.71 0.69
CA LEU A 57 8.55 -13.05 -0.62
C LEU A 57 8.48 -14.03 -1.79
N SER A 58 9.03 -15.25 -1.65
CA SER A 58 8.94 -16.31 -2.65
C SER A 58 7.50 -16.73 -2.98
N ASP A 59 6.59 -16.70 -2.00
CA ASP A 59 5.17 -16.99 -2.25
C ASP A 59 4.57 -15.96 -3.19
N TYR A 60 4.85 -14.66 -2.98
CA TYR A 60 4.39 -13.59 -3.87
C TYR A 60 5.03 -13.69 -5.26
N MET A 61 6.32 -14.02 -5.34
CA MET A 61 7.00 -14.20 -6.62
C MET A 61 6.37 -15.34 -7.45
N SER A 62 5.92 -16.42 -6.79
CA SER A 62 5.27 -17.55 -7.46
C SER A 62 3.89 -17.22 -8.06
N THR A 63 3.25 -16.15 -7.59
CA THR A 63 1.95 -15.71 -8.11
C THR A 63 2.06 -14.83 -9.36
N LEU A 64 3.26 -14.37 -9.71
CA LEU A 64 3.48 -13.55 -10.89
C LEU A 64 3.44 -14.39 -12.18
N VAL A 65 2.87 -13.81 -13.23
CA VAL A 65 2.96 -14.36 -14.59
C VAL A 65 4.39 -14.33 -15.11
N VAL A 66 4.63 -14.97 -16.27
CA VAL A 66 5.95 -14.90 -16.94
C VAL A 66 6.31 -13.42 -17.21
N ASN A 67 7.53 -13.04 -16.81
CA ASN A 67 8.03 -11.67 -16.83
C ASN A 67 7.24 -10.68 -15.96
N GLY A 68 6.42 -11.14 -15.02
CA GLY A 68 5.73 -10.30 -14.05
C GLY A 68 6.69 -9.56 -13.13
N THR A 69 6.22 -8.51 -12.48
CA THR A 69 7.06 -7.64 -11.65
C THR A 69 6.50 -7.49 -10.25
N PHE A 70 7.35 -7.73 -9.24
CA PHE A 70 7.11 -7.31 -7.87
C PHE A 70 7.78 -5.96 -7.64
N HIS A 71 7.00 -4.92 -7.33
CA HIS A 71 7.52 -3.57 -7.15
C HIS A 71 7.27 -3.07 -5.73
N ASN A 72 8.35 -2.73 -5.03
CA ASN A 72 8.29 -2.28 -3.65
C ASN A 72 8.31 -0.75 -3.54
N VAL A 73 7.35 -0.21 -2.81
CA VAL A 73 7.30 1.21 -2.41
C VAL A 73 7.22 1.37 -0.89
N GLY A 74 7.05 0.28 -0.15
CA GLY A 74 7.16 0.25 1.30
C GLY A 74 8.61 0.36 1.74
N LEU A 75 8.89 1.15 2.77
CA LEU A 75 10.23 1.30 3.35
C LEU A 75 10.23 0.61 4.70
N GLY A 76 10.70 -0.63 4.73
CA GLY A 76 10.91 -1.39 5.98
C GLY A 76 12.25 -1.06 6.61
N ASP A 77 12.32 -1.18 7.93
CA ASP A 77 13.55 -0.94 8.71
C ASP A 77 14.53 -2.13 8.68
N LYS A 78 14.15 -3.23 8.04
CA LYS A 78 14.94 -4.47 7.98
C LYS A 78 15.27 -4.85 6.53
N PRO A 79 16.32 -5.66 6.33
CA PRO A 79 16.62 -6.22 5.02
C PRO A 79 15.42 -6.96 4.43
N LEU A 80 15.33 -6.97 3.09
CA LEU A 80 14.34 -7.78 2.38
C LEU A 80 14.48 -9.26 2.77
N PRO A 81 13.38 -10.04 2.75
CA PRO A 81 13.43 -11.48 2.92
C PRO A 81 14.41 -12.14 1.95
N GLN A 82 15.04 -13.23 2.38
CA GLN A 82 15.94 -13.98 1.51
C GLN A 82 15.19 -14.57 0.33
N LEU A 83 15.82 -14.51 -0.84
CA LEU A 83 15.41 -15.15 -2.08
C LEU A 83 16.51 -16.05 -2.60
N MET A 84 16.11 -17.13 -3.24
CA MET A 84 16.99 -18.00 -4.01
C MET A 84 16.85 -17.70 -5.50
N ALA A 85 17.87 -17.96 -6.29
CA ALA A 85 17.77 -17.85 -7.75
C ALA A 85 16.60 -18.67 -8.32
N GLN A 86 16.32 -19.82 -7.69
CA GLN A 86 15.21 -20.71 -8.04
C GLN A 86 13.82 -20.07 -7.89
N ASP A 87 13.67 -19.04 -7.07
CA ASP A 87 12.37 -18.35 -6.93
C ASP A 87 12.00 -17.55 -8.20
N PHE A 88 12.99 -17.24 -9.05
CA PHE A 88 12.79 -16.51 -10.31
C PHE A 88 12.68 -17.41 -11.54
N VAL A 89 13.22 -18.61 -11.47
CA VAL A 89 13.31 -19.53 -12.64
C VAL A 89 11.95 -19.89 -13.25
N PRO A 90 10.87 -20.14 -12.47
CA PRO A 90 9.60 -20.60 -13.04
C PRO A 90 8.94 -19.60 -13.98
N ASN A 91 9.11 -18.30 -13.72
CA ASN A 91 8.38 -17.23 -14.43
C ASN A 91 9.28 -16.09 -14.92
N GLY A 92 10.58 -16.13 -14.66
CA GLY A 92 11.48 -15.05 -15.07
C GLY A 92 11.07 -13.67 -14.53
N CYS A 93 10.38 -13.65 -13.39
CA CYS A 93 9.88 -12.43 -12.80
C CYS A 93 11.02 -11.50 -12.34
N SER A 94 10.68 -10.24 -12.11
CA SER A 94 11.63 -9.25 -11.63
C SER A 94 11.16 -8.63 -10.31
N ILE A 95 12.13 -8.13 -9.53
CA ILE A 95 11.88 -7.34 -8.35
C ILE A 95 12.49 -5.94 -8.54
N GLY A 96 11.75 -4.92 -8.18
CA GLY A 96 12.18 -3.54 -8.26
C GLY A 96 11.63 -2.72 -7.11
N ALA A 97 12.11 -1.49 -7.01
CA ALA A 97 11.63 -0.53 -6.04
C ALA A 97 11.66 0.89 -6.61
N SER A 98 10.81 1.75 -6.09
CA SER A 98 10.87 3.19 -6.36
C SER A 98 10.51 3.97 -5.11
N HIS A 99 10.84 5.24 -5.14
CA HIS A 99 10.45 6.19 -4.11
C HIS A 99 9.35 7.13 -4.62
N ILE A 100 9.37 8.39 -4.23
CA ILE A 100 8.38 9.37 -4.65
C ILE A 100 8.53 9.72 -6.14
N GLY A 101 7.42 10.10 -6.76
CA GLY A 101 7.41 10.62 -8.12
C GLY A 101 8.01 12.03 -8.24
N SER A 102 8.43 12.38 -9.44
CA SER A 102 8.85 13.73 -9.79
C SER A 102 7.67 14.72 -9.72
N ARG A 103 7.97 16.03 -9.65
CA ARG A 103 6.94 17.07 -9.65
C ARG A 103 5.97 16.97 -10.83
N PRO A 104 6.41 16.75 -12.09
CA PRO A 104 5.49 16.54 -13.21
C PRO A 104 4.60 15.32 -13.04
N GLU A 105 5.10 14.22 -12.48
CA GLU A 105 4.30 13.00 -12.22
C GLU A 105 3.25 13.24 -11.14
N ILE A 106 3.61 13.96 -10.07
CA ILE A 106 2.65 14.35 -9.02
C ILE A 106 1.53 15.20 -9.60
N LEU A 107 1.84 16.19 -10.45
CA LEU A 107 0.82 17.01 -11.10
C LEU A 107 -0.10 16.20 -12.01
N LYS A 108 0.43 15.24 -12.77
CA LYS A 108 -0.37 14.32 -13.59
C LYS A 108 -1.27 13.44 -12.72
N MET A 109 -0.75 12.92 -11.62
CA MET A 109 -1.51 12.10 -10.65
C MET A 109 -2.66 12.91 -10.04
N LEU A 110 -2.40 14.14 -9.60
CA LEU A 110 -3.44 15.02 -9.02
C LEU A 110 -4.52 15.35 -10.05
N LYS A 111 -4.12 15.64 -11.30
CA LYS A 111 -5.09 15.86 -12.39
C LYS A 111 -5.95 14.64 -12.63
N LEU A 112 -5.35 13.45 -12.71
CA LEU A 112 -6.09 12.20 -12.89
C LEU A 112 -7.07 11.94 -11.73
N ALA A 113 -6.64 12.19 -10.49
CA ALA A 113 -7.49 12.03 -9.32
C ALA A 113 -8.69 12.98 -9.37
N ALA A 114 -8.47 14.25 -9.74
CA ALA A 114 -9.54 15.24 -9.90
C ALA A 114 -10.52 14.84 -11.01
N ASP A 115 -10.01 14.50 -12.20
CA ASP A 115 -10.81 14.13 -13.39
C ASP A 115 -11.67 12.87 -13.14
N LYS A 116 -11.19 11.95 -12.28
CA LYS A 116 -11.87 10.68 -11.95
C LYS A 116 -12.63 10.72 -10.61
N GLY A 117 -12.60 11.82 -9.88
CA GLY A 117 -13.24 11.95 -8.58
C GLY A 117 -12.63 11.02 -7.50
N ILE A 118 -11.36 10.65 -7.64
CA ILE A 118 -10.68 9.75 -6.70
C ILE A 118 -10.33 10.54 -5.44
N LYS A 119 -10.80 10.05 -4.30
CA LYS A 119 -10.52 10.65 -2.98
C LYS A 119 -9.90 9.61 -2.07
N PRO A 120 -8.84 9.96 -1.31
CA PRO A 120 -8.30 9.08 -0.28
C PRO A 120 -9.29 8.95 0.88
N MET A 121 -9.24 7.83 1.58
CA MET A 121 -9.86 7.71 2.90
C MET A 121 -8.96 8.38 3.93
N ILE A 122 -9.50 9.33 4.67
CA ILE A 122 -8.77 10.10 5.68
C ILE A 122 -9.59 10.18 6.97
N GLU A 123 -8.88 10.31 8.09
CA GLU A 123 -9.43 10.75 9.37
C GLU A 123 -8.97 12.19 9.64
N THR A 124 -9.87 13.06 10.04
CA THR A 124 -9.57 14.47 10.34
C THR A 124 -9.48 14.70 11.84
N LEU A 125 -8.50 15.48 12.26
CA LEU A 125 -8.31 15.94 13.64
C LEU A 125 -8.11 17.46 13.63
N ASP A 126 -8.79 18.19 14.52
CA ASP A 126 -8.49 19.60 14.74
C ASP A 126 -7.09 19.71 15.37
N ILE A 127 -6.24 20.55 14.78
CA ILE A 127 -4.83 20.65 15.17
C ILE A 127 -4.70 21.14 16.62
N SER A 128 -3.98 20.37 17.41
CA SER A 128 -3.59 20.70 18.79
C SER A 128 -2.43 19.80 19.19
N GLU A 129 -1.71 20.14 20.24
CA GLU A 129 -0.65 19.29 20.79
C GLU A 129 -1.17 17.88 21.12
N LYS A 130 -2.33 17.79 21.76
CA LYS A 130 -2.99 16.52 22.09
C LYS A 130 -3.34 15.72 20.85
N ALA A 131 -3.91 16.34 19.82
CA ALA A 131 -4.29 15.67 18.58
C ALA A 131 -3.06 15.17 17.81
N CYS A 132 -1.96 15.95 17.82
CA CYS A 132 -0.70 15.52 17.21
C CYS A 132 -0.13 14.28 17.94
N ALA A 133 -0.09 14.29 19.27
CA ALA A 133 0.38 13.16 20.06
C ALA A 133 -0.50 11.91 19.85
N GLU A 134 -1.82 12.06 19.84
CA GLU A 134 -2.77 10.99 19.54
C GLU A 134 -2.54 10.40 18.14
N ALA A 135 -2.41 11.25 17.14
CA ALA A 135 -2.18 10.80 15.76
C ALA A 135 -0.90 9.97 15.62
N VAL A 136 0.20 10.41 16.24
CA VAL A 136 1.48 9.68 16.24
C VAL A 136 1.31 8.30 16.88
N GLN A 137 0.69 8.24 18.07
CA GLN A 137 0.49 6.98 18.78
C GLN A 137 -0.41 6.01 18.00
N ARG A 138 -1.44 6.51 17.32
CA ARG A 138 -2.35 5.68 16.52
C ARG A 138 -1.69 5.20 15.22
N VAL A 139 -0.86 6.03 14.59
CA VAL A 139 -0.07 5.61 13.41
C VAL A 139 0.92 4.52 13.79
N ASP A 140 1.64 4.67 14.90
CA ASP A 140 2.58 3.66 15.42
C ASP A 140 1.90 2.31 15.67
N LYS A 141 0.67 2.33 16.14
CA LYS A 141 -0.16 1.12 16.36
C LYS A 141 -0.88 0.62 15.09
N ASN A 142 -0.65 1.23 13.93
CA ASN A 142 -1.38 0.97 12.68
C ASN A 142 -2.92 1.11 12.83
N ASP A 143 -3.36 2.00 13.73
CA ASP A 143 -4.76 2.31 14.01
C ASP A 143 -5.17 3.61 13.34
N VAL A 144 -5.23 3.62 12.02
CA VAL A 144 -5.67 4.76 11.19
C VAL A 144 -6.31 4.28 9.87
N ARG A 145 -7.32 4.98 9.38
CA ARG A 145 -8.05 4.68 8.11
C ARG A 145 -8.02 5.83 7.12
N TYR A 146 -6.96 6.09 6.39
CA TYR A 146 -5.64 5.45 6.32
C TYR A 146 -4.57 6.50 6.50
N ARG A 147 -4.99 7.73 6.71
CA ARG A 147 -4.13 8.89 6.94
C ARG A 147 -4.85 9.92 7.82
N PHE A 148 -4.13 10.52 8.73
CA PHE A 148 -4.60 11.72 9.43
C PHE A 148 -4.39 12.96 8.57
N THR A 149 -5.37 13.85 8.61
CA THR A 149 -5.27 15.21 8.08
C THR A 149 -5.68 16.16 9.19
N PHE A 150 -4.77 17.06 9.56
CA PHE A 150 -5.09 18.09 10.56
C PHE A 150 -5.86 19.24 9.92
N THR A 151 -6.86 19.72 10.62
CA THR A 151 -7.74 20.83 10.22
C THR A 151 -7.73 21.91 11.28
N GLY A 152 -8.43 23.03 11.05
CA GLY A 152 -8.59 24.09 12.05
C GLY A 152 -7.35 24.95 12.30
N TYR A 153 -6.44 25.04 11.32
CA TYR A 153 -5.22 25.86 11.41
C TYR A 153 -5.51 27.33 11.72
N ASP A 154 -6.53 27.89 11.09
CA ASP A 154 -6.93 29.29 11.24
C ASP A 154 -7.37 29.61 12.69
N LYS A 155 -7.94 28.61 13.37
CA LYS A 155 -8.35 28.73 14.78
C LYS A 155 -7.17 28.58 15.74
N ALA A 156 -6.26 27.62 15.42
CA ALA A 156 -5.11 27.33 16.26
C ALA A 156 -3.99 28.39 16.11
N PHE A 157 -3.89 29.02 14.94
CA PHE A 157 -2.83 29.97 14.59
C PHE A 157 -3.42 31.24 13.91
N PRO A 158 -4.23 32.02 14.62
CA PRO A 158 -4.97 33.15 14.03
C PRO A 158 -4.07 34.26 13.46
N ASP A 159 -2.85 34.37 13.94
CA ASP A 159 -1.89 35.40 13.51
C ASP A 159 -1.08 35.02 12.25
N ARG A 160 -1.23 33.78 11.75
CA ARG A 160 -0.55 33.34 10.51
C ARG A 160 -1.52 33.48 9.32
N LYS A 161 -1.46 34.63 8.65
CA LYS A 161 -2.05 34.78 7.32
C LYS A 161 -1.29 33.89 6.33
N SER A 162 -2.00 32.97 5.70
CA SER A 162 -1.51 32.12 4.58
C SER A 162 -1.19 32.97 3.36
#